data_9c9679054d05e6f3912e92591a14da38
#
_entry.id   9c9679054d05e6f3912e92591a14da38
#
_cell.length_a   1.000
_cell.length_b   1.000
_cell.length_c   1.000
_cell.angle_alpha   90.00
_cell.angle_beta   90.00
_cell.angle_gamma   90.00
#
_symmetry.space_group_name_H-M   'P 1'
#
loop_
_entity.id
_entity.type
_entity.pdbx_description
1 polymer ?
#
loop_
_entity_poly.entity_id
_entity_poly.type
_entity_poly.pdbx_seq_one_letter_code
_entity_poly.pdbx_strand_id
1 'polypeptide(L)'
;MNFKVGVIAGDGIGPEVTAEATKVLDAVGQKYGHTFEYTEILMGGCSIDATGVPLTDEAIVAAKASDAVLMGSIGGNTTTSPWYKLPPNLRPEAGLLKIRKELNLFANLRPAYLYEELKAACPLRDDIIGDGFDMMIMRELTGGLYFGERSTKEVDGVMTACDSLTYNENEIRRIAVRGFDIAKKKKKKVTSVD
;
A
#
# COMPACT_ATOMS: atom_id res chain seq x y z
N MET A 1 -2.10 -26.25 -6.96
CA MET A 1 -2.69 -25.53 -5.80
C MET A 1 -3.71 -24.56 -6.33
N ASN A 2 -4.81 -24.34 -5.62
CA ASN A 2 -5.84 -23.36 -5.99
C ASN A 2 -5.71 -22.17 -5.05
N PHE A 3 -5.74 -20.96 -5.61
CA PHE A 3 -5.63 -19.71 -4.86
C PHE A 3 -6.81 -18.79 -5.20
N LYS A 4 -7.38 -18.18 -4.19
CA LYS A 4 -8.40 -17.14 -4.33
C LYS A 4 -7.73 -15.78 -4.28
N VAL A 5 -7.87 -15.00 -5.32
CA VAL A 5 -7.24 -13.68 -5.45
C VAL A 5 -8.32 -12.60 -5.58
N GLY A 6 -8.41 -11.73 -4.58
CA GLY A 6 -9.21 -10.52 -4.70
C GLY A 6 -8.49 -9.53 -5.63
N VAL A 7 -9.19 -9.04 -6.66
CA VAL A 7 -8.62 -8.08 -7.61
C VAL A 7 -9.24 -6.72 -7.39
N ILE A 8 -8.46 -5.76 -6.94
CA ILE A 8 -8.82 -4.35 -6.86
C ILE A 8 -8.16 -3.65 -8.03
N ALA A 9 -8.85 -3.55 -9.15
CA ALA A 9 -8.35 -2.82 -10.30
C ALA A 9 -8.15 -1.33 -9.98
N GLY A 10 -9.10 -0.74 -9.24
CA GLY A 10 -9.05 0.64 -8.78
C GLY A 10 -9.31 1.65 -9.88
N ASP A 11 -8.54 2.74 -9.88
CA ASP A 11 -8.81 3.94 -10.67
C ASP A 11 -7.73 4.21 -11.72
N GLY A 12 -8.05 5.05 -12.70
CA GLY A 12 -7.10 5.52 -13.70
C GLY A 12 -6.44 4.40 -14.48
N ILE A 13 -5.11 4.26 -14.37
CA ILE A 13 -4.32 3.20 -15.02
C ILE A 13 -4.48 1.82 -14.36
N GLY A 14 -5.11 1.76 -13.20
CA GLY A 14 -5.24 0.53 -12.40
C GLY A 14 -5.79 -0.67 -13.16
N PRO A 15 -6.91 -0.55 -13.89
CA PRO A 15 -7.45 -1.66 -14.69
C PRO A 15 -6.48 -2.22 -15.73
N GLU A 16 -5.72 -1.35 -16.40
CA GLU A 16 -4.73 -1.78 -17.40
C GLU A 16 -3.59 -2.59 -16.76
N VAL A 17 -3.01 -2.09 -15.66
CA VAL A 17 -1.87 -2.76 -15.01
C VAL A 17 -2.30 -4.06 -14.32
N THR A 18 -3.50 -4.13 -13.75
CA THR A 18 -4.01 -5.38 -13.15
C THR A 18 -4.34 -6.42 -14.20
N ALA A 19 -4.84 -6.02 -15.38
CA ALA A 19 -5.07 -6.94 -16.48
C ALA A 19 -3.78 -7.60 -16.94
N GLU A 20 -2.68 -6.87 -17.04
CA GLU A 20 -1.37 -7.47 -17.39
C GLU A 20 -0.84 -8.36 -16.26
N ALA A 21 -1.03 -7.97 -15.00
CA ALA A 21 -0.62 -8.78 -13.86
C ALA A 21 -1.39 -10.13 -13.79
N THR A 22 -2.70 -10.14 -14.08
CA THR A 22 -3.48 -11.38 -14.12
C THR A 22 -3.03 -12.32 -15.26
N LYS A 23 -2.67 -11.79 -16.43
CA LYS A 23 -2.07 -12.60 -17.52
C LYS A 23 -0.80 -13.31 -17.06
N VAL A 24 0.07 -12.60 -16.29
CA VAL A 24 1.29 -13.21 -15.74
C VAL A 24 0.95 -14.30 -14.73
N LEU A 25 -0.02 -14.08 -13.83
CA LEU A 25 -0.47 -15.09 -12.88
C LEU A 25 -1.01 -16.33 -13.61
N ASP A 26 -1.83 -16.16 -14.65
CA ASP A 26 -2.36 -17.26 -15.43
C ASP A 26 -1.25 -18.07 -16.13
N ALA A 27 -0.26 -17.39 -16.71
CA ALA A 27 0.90 -18.04 -17.32
C ALA A 27 1.74 -18.82 -16.28
N VAL A 28 1.91 -18.27 -15.08
CA VAL A 28 2.55 -18.96 -13.94
C VAL A 28 1.72 -20.17 -13.51
N GLY A 29 0.40 -20.01 -13.45
CA GLY A 29 -0.53 -21.10 -13.14
C GLY A 29 -0.40 -22.27 -14.11
N GLN A 30 -0.43 -21.99 -15.41
CA GLN A 30 -0.24 -22.98 -16.46
C GLN A 30 1.13 -23.69 -16.35
N LYS A 31 2.21 -22.93 -16.13
CA LYS A 31 3.56 -23.45 -16.05
C LYS A 31 3.79 -24.34 -14.84
N TYR A 32 3.24 -24.01 -13.69
CA TYR A 32 3.53 -24.68 -12.41
C TYR A 32 2.35 -25.50 -11.84
N GLY A 33 1.25 -25.63 -12.56
CA GLY A 33 0.08 -26.41 -12.14
C GLY A 33 -0.69 -25.74 -10.99
N HIS A 34 -0.86 -24.43 -11.05
CA HIS A 34 -1.67 -23.66 -10.11
C HIS A 34 -2.93 -23.13 -10.78
N THR A 35 -3.98 -22.90 -10.01
CA THR A 35 -5.22 -22.27 -10.46
C THR A 35 -5.46 -21.02 -9.63
N PHE A 36 -5.79 -19.91 -10.29
CA PHE A 36 -6.17 -18.66 -9.64
C PHE A 36 -7.65 -18.37 -9.91
N GLU A 37 -8.41 -18.19 -8.83
CA GLU A 37 -9.80 -17.77 -8.87
C GLU A 37 -9.86 -16.29 -8.52
N TYR A 38 -10.27 -15.45 -9.46
CA TYR A 38 -10.32 -14.00 -9.28
C TYR A 38 -11.69 -13.54 -8.82
N THR A 39 -11.71 -12.70 -7.78
CA THR A 39 -12.91 -11.99 -7.31
C THR A 39 -12.67 -10.50 -7.46
N GLU A 40 -13.48 -9.83 -8.27
CA GLU A 40 -13.42 -8.38 -8.42
C GLU A 40 -13.89 -7.67 -7.14
N ILE A 41 -13.12 -6.67 -6.71
CA ILE A 41 -13.39 -5.86 -5.51
C ILE A 41 -13.28 -4.38 -5.89
N LEU A 42 -14.39 -3.66 -5.76
CA LEU A 42 -14.40 -2.22 -6.01
C LEU A 42 -13.78 -1.47 -4.82
N MET A 43 -12.83 -0.58 -5.11
CA MET A 43 -12.24 0.33 -4.13
C MET A 43 -11.72 1.60 -4.82
N GLY A 44 -11.84 2.73 -4.14
CA GLY A 44 -11.38 4.01 -4.65
C GLY A 44 -12.49 4.81 -5.31
N GLY A 45 -12.15 5.58 -6.34
CA GLY A 45 -13.09 6.38 -7.10
C GLY A 45 -14.16 5.56 -7.81
N CYS A 46 -13.79 4.42 -8.40
CA CYS A 46 -14.75 3.51 -9.04
C CYS A 46 -15.79 2.98 -8.04
N SER A 47 -15.41 2.73 -6.79
CA SER A 47 -16.36 2.36 -5.73
C SER A 47 -17.28 3.52 -5.34
N ILE A 48 -16.73 4.74 -5.24
CA ILE A 48 -17.51 5.94 -4.95
C ILE A 48 -18.57 6.17 -6.03
N ASP A 49 -18.21 6.04 -7.30
CA ASP A 49 -19.12 6.21 -8.42
C ASP A 49 -20.25 5.17 -8.43
N ALA A 50 -19.94 3.94 -8.01
CA ALA A 50 -20.92 2.85 -7.98
C ALA A 50 -21.79 2.82 -6.72
N THR A 51 -21.24 3.20 -5.55
CA THR A 51 -21.87 2.93 -4.24
C THR A 51 -21.94 4.16 -3.32
N GLY A 52 -21.29 5.26 -3.67
CA GLY A 52 -21.19 6.48 -2.85
C GLY A 52 -20.10 6.43 -1.78
N VAL A 53 -19.40 5.30 -1.61
CA VAL A 53 -18.34 5.14 -0.60
C VAL A 53 -17.06 4.56 -1.22
N PRO A 54 -15.86 4.91 -0.71
CA PRO A 54 -14.60 4.47 -1.31
C PRO A 54 -14.29 2.98 -1.09
N LEU A 55 -14.96 2.31 -0.14
CA LEU A 55 -14.84 0.88 0.13
C LEU A 55 -16.03 0.42 0.97
N THR A 56 -16.81 -0.54 0.45
CA THR A 56 -17.95 -1.12 1.16
C THR A 56 -17.53 -2.21 2.14
N ASP A 57 -18.43 -2.60 3.05
CA ASP A 57 -18.16 -3.69 3.98
C ASP A 57 -18.17 -5.06 3.28
N GLU A 58 -18.97 -5.24 2.24
CA GLU A 58 -18.98 -6.43 1.39
C GLU A 58 -17.64 -6.59 0.67
N ALA A 59 -17.04 -5.51 0.18
CA ALA A 59 -15.70 -5.51 -0.42
C ALA A 59 -14.62 -5.96 0.58
N ILE A 60 -14.73 -5.54 1.85
CA ILE A 60 -13.83 -5.99 2.92
C ILE A 60 -14.01 -7.49 3.20
N VAL A 61 -15.25 -7.99 3.23
CA VAL A 61 -15.53 -9.42 3.42
C VAL A 61 -14.92 -10.24 2.27
N ALA A 62 -15.09 -9.80 1.02
CA ALA A 62 -14.48 -10.46 -0.13
C ALA A 62 -12.94 -10.46 -0.07
N ALA A 63 -12.33 -9.35 0.33
CA ALA A 63 -10.88 -9.26 0.51
C ALA A 63 -10.37 -10.19 1.61
N LYS A 64 -11.09 -10.29 2.74
CA LYS A 64 -10.76 -11.22 3.85
C LYS A 64 -10.94 -12.70 3.47
N ALA A 65 -11.81 -13.01 2.53
CA ALA A 65 -12.05 -14.37 2.04
C ALA A 65 -11.02 -14.81 0.97
N SER A 66 -10.18 -13.92 0.51
CA SER A 66 -9.13 -14.18 -0.48
C SER A 66 -7.83 -14.60 0.20
N ASP A 67 -7.04 -15.45 -0.47
CA ASP A 67 -5.68 -15.81 -0.02
C ASP A 67 -4.70 -14.65 -0.19
N ALA A 68 -4.93 -13.81 -1.21
CA ALA A 68 -4.17 -12.59 -1.49
C ALA A 68 -5.06 -11.55 -2.19
N VAL A 69 -4.64 -10.29 -2.11
CA VAL A 69 -5.28 -9.20 -2.85
C VAL A 69 -4.27 -8.59 -3.81
N LEU A 70 -4.59 -8.62 -5.10
CA LEU A 70 -3.88 -7.92 -6.16
C LEU A 70 -4.51 -6.53 -6.31
N MET A 71 -3.70 -5.48 -6.17
CA MET A 71 -4.21 -4.11 -6.23
C MET A 71 -3.50 -3.31 -7.33
N GLY A 72 -4.28 -2.60 -8.14
CA GLY A 72 -3.81 -1.63 -9.12
C GLY A 72 -3.53 -0.26 -8.49
N SER A 73 -4.19 0.78 -8.96
CA SER A 73 -4.00 2.15 -8.46
C SER A 73 -5.29 2.72 -7.89
N ILE A 74 -5.17 3.58 -6.88
CA ILE A 74 -6.31 4.22 -6.20
C ILE A 74 -6.12 5.72 -6.26
N GLY A 75 -7.21 6.43 -6.57
CA GLY A 75 -7.24 7.88 -6.66
C GLY A 75 -7.09 8.41 -8.07
N GLY A 76 -7.02 9.72 -8.18
CA GLY A 76 -6.93 10.41 -9.46
C GLY A 76 -6.24 11.75 -9.32
N ASN A 77 -6.37 12.59 -10.33
CA ASN A 77 -5.83 13.94 -10.28
C ASN A 77 -6.60 14.78 -9.24
N THR A 78 -5.88 15.30 -8.25
CA THR A 78 -6.47 16.04 -7.12
C THR A 78 -7.18 17.33 -7.51
N THR A 79 -6.86 17.89 -8.68
CA THR A 79 -7.46 19.13 -9.19
C THR A 79 -8.70 18.86 -10.04
N THR A 80 -8.69 17.80 -10.85
CA THR A 80 -9.72 17.56 -11.89
C THR A 80 -10.71 16.46 -11.51
N SER A 81 -10.34 15.49 -10.68
CA SER A 81 -11.24 14.40 -10.30
C SER A 81 -12.33 14.88 -9.34
N PRO A 82 -13.61 14.51 -9.56
CA PRO A 82 -14.74 14.97 -8.75
C PRO A 82 -14.66 14.50 -7.29
N TRP A 83 -14.00 13.37 -7.04
CA TRP A 83 -13.89 12.75 -5.72
C TRP A 83 -13.18 13.63 -4.69
N TYR A 84 -12.28 14.52 -5.11
CA TYR A 84 -11.55 15.42 -4.19
C TYR A 84 -12.37 16.62 -3.71
N LYS A 85 -13.60 16.80 -4.24
CA LYS A 85 -14.60 17.73 -3.69
C LYS A 85 -15.33 17.14 -2.48
N LEU A 86 -15.24 15.82 -2.30
CA LEU A 86 -15.84 15.11 -1.17
C LEU A 86 -15.06 15.34 0.12
N PRO A 87 -15.71 15.16 1.29
CA PRO A 87 -15.02 15.15 2.58
C PRO A 87 -13.88 14.12 2.61
N PRO A 88 -12.80 14.35 3.39
CA PRO A 88 -11.62 13.47 3.40
C PRO A 88 -11.92 11.98 3.63
N ASN A 89 -12.91 11.67 4.45
CA ASN A 89 -13.33 10.30 4.78
C ASN A 89 -14.08 9.59 3.63
N LEU A 90 -14.50 10.33 2.60
CA LEU A 90 -15.15 9.78 1.41
C LEU A 90 -14.28 9.85 0.15
N ARG A 91 -13.03 10.27 0.27
CA ARG A 91 -12.08 10.28 -0.85
C ARG A 91 -11.52 8.88 -1.12
N PRO A 92 -11.01 8.60 -2.33
CA PRO A 92 -10.45 7.30 -2.68
C PRO A 92 -9.43 6.75 -1.68
N GLU A 93 -8.56 7.62 -1.16
CA GLU A 93 -7.50 7.26 -0.20
C GLU A 93 -8.05 6.73 1.14
N ALA A 94 -9.25 7.16 1.52
CA ALA A 94 -9.91 6.64 2.74
C ALA A 94 -10.21 5.13 2.61
N GLY A 95 -10.59 4.66 1.41
CA GLY A 95 -10.75 3.24 1.12
C GLY A 95 -9.45 2.48 1.28
N LEU A 96 -8.34 3.04 0.77
CA LEU A 96 -7.01 2.44 0.90
C LEU A 96 -6.55 2.34 2.37
N LEU A 97 -6.78 3.36 3.17
CA LEU A 97 -6.46 3.32 4.60
C LEU A 97 -7.36 2.31 5.35
N LYS A 98 -8.66 2.27 5.02
CA LYS A 98 -9.62 1.35 5.63
C LYS A 98 -9.23 -0.10 5.35
N ILE A 99 -8.94 -0.49 4.10
CA ILE A 99 -8.56 -1.88 3.78
C ILE A 99 -7.25 -2.31 4.44
N ARG A 100 -6.26 -1.43 4.51
CA ARG A 100 -5.00 -1.71 5.22
C ARG A 100 -5.22 -2.03 6.68
N LYS A 101 -6.07 -1.28 7.35
CA LYS A 101 -6.45 -1.50 8.75
C LYS A 101 -7.23 -2.80 8.92
N GLU A 102 -8.26 -3.01 8.08
CA GLU A 102 -9.14 -4.18 8.15
C GLU A 102 -8.45 -5.51 7.88
N LEU A 103 -7.46 -5.53 7.00
CA LEU A 103 -6.64 -6.69 6.70
C LEU A 103 -5.36 -6.75 7.56
N ASN A 104 -5.15 -5.81 8.48
CA ASN A 104 -3.95 -5.69 9.32
C ASN A 104 -2.64 -5.73 8.50
N LEU A 105 -2.58 -4.98 7.40
CA LEU A 105 -1.42 -4.91 6.51
C LEU A 105 -0.35 -3.98 7.09
N PHE A 106 0.35 -4.43 8.11
CA PHE A 106 1.25 -3.60 8.89
C PHE A 106 2.62 -3.36 8.26
N ALA A 107 3.09 -4.27 7.42
CA ALA A 107 4.43 -4.19 6.82
C ALA A 107 4.37 -3.84 5.34
N ASN A 108 4.72 -2.60 4.99
CA ASN A 108 4.93 -2.19 3.61
C ASN A 108 6.36 -2.49 3.20
N LEU A 109 6.54 -3.42 2.27
CA LEU A 109 7.83 -3.86 1.76
C LEU A 109 8.13 -3.15 0.44
N ARG A 110 9.18 -2.32 0.41
CA ARG A 110 9.60 -1.56 -0.76
C ARG A 110 11.01 -1.94 -1.15
N PRO A 111 11.19 -2.88 -2.10
CA PRO A 111 12.50 -3.16 -2.63
C PRO A 111 13.02 -1.97 -3.45
N ALA A 112 14.26 -1.58 -3.21
CA ALA A 112 14.97 -0.59 -4.00
C ALA A 112 16.26 -1.24 -4.51
N TYR A 113 16.30 -1.48 -5.79
CA TYR A 113 17.42 -2.10 -6.49
C TYR A 113 17.84 -1.21 -7.66
N LEU A 114 19.11 -0.90 -7.75
CA LEU A 114 19.64 -0.17 -8.91
C LEU A 114 20.15 -1.18 -9.96
N TYR A 115 19.44 -1.25 -11.06
CA TYR A 115 19.87 -2.01 -12.24
C TYR A 115 21.02 -1.27 -12.94
N GLU A 116 22.01 -2.00 -13.43
CA GLU A 116 23.17 -1.40 -14.12
C GLU A 116 22.74 -0.54 -15.32
N GLU A 117 21.72 -1.00 -16.06
CA GLU A 117 21.18 -0.31 -17.23
C GLU A 117 20.50 1.03 -16.86
N LEU A 118 20.10 1.20 -15.62
CA LEU A 118 19.43 2.40 -15.11
C LEU A 118 20.36 3.32 -14.31
N LYS A 119 21.63 2.94 -14.15
CA LYS A 119 22.61 3.68 -13.35
C LYS A 119 22.77 5.14 -13.84
N ALA A 120 22.81 5.33 -15.17
CA ALA A 120 22.94 6.66 -15.76
C ALA A 120 21.72 7.58 -15.51
N ALA A 121 20.55 7.01 -15.20
CA ALA A 121 19.34 7.76 -14.87
C ALA A 121 19.19 8.03 -13.35
N CYS A 122 20.07 7.48 -12.52
CA CYS A 122 20.04 7.68 -11.08
C CYS A 122 20.45 9.11 -10.72
N PRO A 123 19.66 9.85 -9.89
CA PRO A 123 19.98 11.22 -9.55
C PRO A 123 21.08 11.36 -8.49
N LEU A 124 21.57 10.26 -7.92
CA LEU A 124 22.63 10.25 -6.93
C LEU A 124 24.01 10.35 -7.62
N ARG A 125 24.96 10.92 -6.92
CA ARG A 125 26.37 11.01 -7.39
C ARG A 125 27.01 9.62 -7.43
N ASP A 126 27.93 9.41 -8.37
CA ASP A 126 28.62 8.12 -8.60
C ASP A 126 29.38 7.64 -7.36
N ASP A 127 29.99 8.54 -6.58
CA ASP A 127 30.70 8.19 -5.34
C ASP A 127 29.75 7.68 -4.23
N ILE A 128 28.47 8.04 -4.26
CA ILE A 128 27.43 7.55 -3.37
C ILE A 128 26.85 6.23 -3.88
N ILE A 129 26.64 6.11 -5.20
CA ILE A 129 26.10 4.91 -5.83
C ILE A 129 27.08 3.75 -5.73
N GLY A 130 28.39 4.00 -5.95
CA GLY A 130 29.41 2.97 -6.01
C GLY A 130 29.04 1.88 -7.02
N ASP A 131 29.05 0.61 -6.56
CA ASP A 131 28.68 -0.55 -7.37
C ASP A 131 27.15 -0.78 -7.44
N GLY A 132 26.35 0.19 -7.01
CA GLY A 132 24.90 0.09 -6.93
C GLY A 132 24.37 -0.23 -5.54
N PHE A 133 23.05 -0.34 -5.42
CA PHE A 133 22.42 -0.70 -4.15
C PHE A 133 21.30 -1.73 -4.32
N ASP A 134 21.16 -2.56 -3.30
CA ASP A 134 20.05 -3.49 -3.10
C ASP A 134 19.60 -3.39 -1.65
N MET A 135 18.49 -2.74 -1.40
CA MET A 135 17.93 -2.57 -0.08
C MET A 135 16.43 -2.84 -0.05
N MET A 136 15.94 -3.24 1.11
CA MET A 136 14.52 -3.37 1.39
C MET A 136 14.13 -2.30 2.39
N ILE A 137 13.33 -1.33 1.97
CA ILE A 137 12.74 -0.34 2.86
C ILE A 137 11.47 -0.95 3.45
N MET A 138 11.45 -1.11 4.75
CA MET A 138 10.31 -1.64 5.49
C MET A 138 9.64 -0.51 6.25
N ARG A 139 8.35 -0.32 6.01
CA ARG A 139 7.55 0.71 6.68
C ARG A 139 6.44 0.07 7.48
N GLU A 140 6.34 0.42 8.77
CA GLU A 140 5.12 0.18 9.54
C GLU A 140 3.98 1.02 8.94
N LEU A 141 2.83 0.40 8.70
CA LEU A 141 1.80 1.00 7.84
C LEU A 141 0.47 1.26 8.53
N THR A 142 0.23 0.67 9.72
CA THR A 142 -1.06 0.73 10.41
C THR A 142 -1.03 1.53 11.72
N GLY A 143 0.12 2.14 12.03
CA GLY A 143 0.30 3.12 13.10
C GLY A 143 0.74 4.49 12.55
N GLY A 144 1.11 5.38 13.44
CA GLY A 144 1.71 6.67 13.15
C GLY A 144 0.75 7.72 12.61
N LEU A 145 1.26 8.61 11.77
CA LEU A 145 0.60 9.84 11.34
C LEU A 145 -0.80 9.66 10.71
N TYR A 146 -1.01 8.58 9.96
CA TYR A 146 -2.29 8.36 9.27
C TYR A 146 -3.41 7.87 10.18
N PHE A 147 -3.08 7.32 11.34
CA PHE A 147 -4.01 6.71 12.29
C PHE A 147 -4.00 7.39 13.66
N GLY A 148 -3.10 8.35 13.88
CA GLY A 148 -3.05 9.15 15.09
C GLY A 148 -4.22 10.11 15.23
N GLU A 149 -4.47 10.54 16.46
CA GLU A 149 -5.49 11.53 16.73
C GLU A 149 -5.12 12.89 16.16
N ARG A 150 -6.14 13.58 15.63
CA ARG A 150 -6.02 14.95 15.11
C ARG A 150 -6.99 15.85 15.79
N SER A 151 -6.54 17.04 16.11
CA SER A 151 -7.40 18.07 16.69
C SER A 151 -7.04 19.46 16.18
N THR A 152 -8.07 20.30 16.04
CA THR A 152 -7.89 21.74 15.88
C THR A 152 -8.78 22.42 16.89
N LYS A 153 -8.19 23.16 17.82
CA LYS A 153 -8.90 23.83 18.93
C LYS A 153 -8.23 25.13 19.30
N GLU A 154 -8.98 25.99 19.93
CA GLU A 154 -8.43 27.19 20.53
C GLU A 154 -7.75 26.84 21.87
N VAL A 155 -6.50 27.28 22.03
CA VAL A 155 -5.71 27.17 23.26
C VAL A 155 -5.17 28.57 23.57
N ASP A 156 -5.51 29.08 24.74
CA ASP A 156 -5.10 30.43 25.20
C ASP A 156 -5.39 31.55 24.19
N GLY A 157 -6.56 31.50 23.53
CA GLY A 157 -6.98 32.48 22.50
C GLY A 157 -6.34 32.29 21.13
N VAL A 158 -5.56 31.21 20.90
CA VAL A 158 -4.87 30.91 19.63
C VAL A 158 -5.37 29.59 19.05
N MET A 159 -5.73 29.60 17.76
CA MET A 159 -6.08 28.36 17.04
C MET A 159 -4.88 27.46 16.93
N THR A 160 -4.95 26.29 17.55
CA THR A 160 -3.86 25.31 17.62
C THR A 160 -4.29 24.00 16.95
N ALA A 161 -3.49 23.53 16.00
CA ALA A 161 -3.66 22.24 15.36
C ALA A 161 -2.62 21.25 15.89
N CYS A 162 -3.04 20.00 16.08
CA CYS A 162 -2.19 18.89 16.50
C CYS A 162 -2.45 17.66 15.66
N ASP A 163 -1.40 17.07 15.08
CA ASP A 163 -1.40 15.75 14.46
C ASP A 163 -0.50 14.82 15.30
N SER A 164 -1.07 13.74 15.83
CA SER A 164 -0.33 12.79 16.66
C SER A 164 0.32 11.70 15.80
N LEU A 165 1.59 11.43 16.04
CA LEU A 165 2.32 10.30 15.47
C LEU A 165 2.57 9.29 16.59
N THR A 166 1.74 8.25 16.67
CA THR A 166 1.73 7.32 17.78
C THR A 166 2.05 5.90 17.31
N TYR A 167 2.99 5.25 17.99
CA TYR A 167 3.30 3.84 17.83
C TYR A 167 3.32 3.15 19.18
N ASN A 168 2.74 1.95 19.26
CA ASN A 168 2.82 1.11 20.45
C ASN A 168 3.92 0.05 20.32
N GLU A 169 4.28 -0.59 21.41
CA GLU A 169 5.34 -1.60 21.46
C GLU A 169 5.09 -2.76 20.46
N ASN A 170 3.84 -3.20 20.30
CA ASN A 170 3.51 -4.31 19.41
C ASN A 170 3.74 -3.94 17.94
N GLU A 171 3.40 -2.71 17.56
CA GLU A 171 3.64 -2.18 16.21
C GLU A 171 5.12 -2.12 15.89
N ILE A 172 5.92 -1.59 16.82
CA ILE A 172 7.37 -1.50 16.68
C ILE A 172 7.97 -2.91 16.63
N ARG A 173 7.58 -3.80 17.53
CA ARG A 173 8.09 -5.17 17.61
C ARG A 173 7.82 -5.98 16.35
N ARG A 174 6.59 -5.95 15.84
CA ARG A 174 6.21 -6.75 14.65
C ARG A 174 6.98 -6.33 13.39
N ILE A 175 7.17 -5.03 13.17
CA ILE A 175 7.94 -4.56 12.00
C ILE A 175 9.44 -4.85 12.16
N ALA A 176 10.00 -4.69 13.36
CA ALA A 176 11.39 -5.01 13.66
C ALA A 176 11.69 -6.50 13.42
N VAL A 177 10.85 -7.41 13.93
CA VAL A 177 11.00 -8.87 13.70
C VAL A 177 11.04 -9.17 12.20
N ARG A 178 10.13 -8.62 11.40
CA ARG A 178 10.14 -8.81 9.94
C ARG A 178 11.38 -8.23 9.29
N GLY A 179 11.87 -7.07 9.77
CA GLY A 179 13.12 -6.47 9.31
C GLY A 179 14.32 -7.38 9.52
N PHE A 180 14.46 -7.94 10.70
CA PHE A 180 15.54 -8.91 11.00
C PHE A 180 15.41 -10.21 10.20
N ASP A 181 14.20 -10.74 9.99
CA ASP A 181 13.98 -11.95 9.19
C ASP A 181 14.38 -11.75 7.73
N ILE A 182 14.09 -10.60 7.14
CA ILE A 182 14.50 -10.25 5.78
C ILE A 182 16.02 -10.04 5.73
N ALA A 183 16.59 -9.34 6.71
CA ALA A 183 18.03 -9.09 6.76
C ALA A 183 18.85 -10.38 6.83
N LYS A 184 18.38 -11.42 7.54
CA LYS A 184 19.02 -12.75 7.56
C LYS A 184 19.16 -13.37 6.17
N LYS A 185 18.19 -13.10 5.28
CA LYS A 185 18.17 -13.61 3.89
C LYS A 185 18.94 -12.73 2.91
N LYS A 186 19.33 -11.51 3.30
CA LYS A 186 20.08 -10.54 2.50
C LYS A 186 21.49 -10.31 3.08
N LYS A 187 21.91 -9.05 3.23
CA LYS A 187 23.26 -8.65 3.65
C LYS A 187 23.47 -8.64 5.18
N LYS A 188 22.52 -9.16 5.96
CA LYS A 188 22.57 -9.22 7.44
C LYS A 188 22.75 -7.84 8.13
N LYS A 189 22.34 -6.76 7.48
CA LYS A 189 22.37 -5.41 7.98
C LYS A 189 20.96 -4.85 8.11
N VAL A 190 20.66 -4.22 9.24
CA VAL A 190 19.43 -3.46 9.50
C VAL A 190 19.82 -2.06 9.92
N THR A 191 19.14 -1.07 9.36
CA THR A 191 19.26 0.34 9.78
C THR A 191 17.88 0.79 10.22
N SER A 192 17.79 1.34 11.44
CA SER A 192 16.57 2.02 11.91
C SER A 192 16.65 3.48 11.48
N VAL A 193 15.52 4.00 11.00
CA VAL A 193 15.35 5.39 10.61
C VAL A 193 14.13 5.91 11.34
N ASP A 194 14.31 7.00 12.07
CA ASP A 194 13.25 7.74 12.77
C ASP A 194 12.60 8.77 11.86
#